data_3e01e511bb1bfe0ad4bbcc10ff9a7193
#
_entry.id   3e01e511bb1bfe0ad4bbcc10ff9a7193
#
_cell.length_a   1.000
_cell.length_b   1.000
_cell.length_c   1.000
_cell.angle_alpha   90.00
_cell.angle_beta   90.00
_cell.angle_gamma   90.00
#
_symmetry.space_group_name_H-M   'P 1'
#
loop_
_entity.id
_entity.type
_entity.pdbx_description
1 polymer ?
#
loop_
_entity_poly.entity_id
_entity_poly.type
_entity_poly.pdbx_seq_one_letter_code
_entity_poly.pdbx_strand_id
1 'polypeptide(L)'
;MSDFSISLNEDQIQIQKWIHDFGETVVRPAAEEWDEREEFPWPIVQEAANIGLYSFDFIAQAMLGDSTGLTMPVALEELFWADAGIGLAIFGSSLAAAGIAGNGTPEQVLEWVPQCYGTPEKIQLGAFCVSEPDAGSDVSSLRTRAVYDEAKDEWTLNGTKAWITNGGIADIHVVVATVDPELKGRGQASFVIGPNTPGLSMGQKYKKHGIRASHTSEVVLDDVKIP
;
A
#
# COMPACT_ATOMS: atom_id res chain seq x y z
N MET A 1 16.86 17.72 -28.31
CA MET A 1 15.92 16.62 -28.10
C MET A 1 16.75 15.54 -27.45
N SER A 2 16.52 15.22 -26.17
CA SER A 2 17.14 14.05 -25.58
C SER A 2 16.56 12.83 -26.29
N ASP A 3 17.41 12.01 -26.86
CA ASP A 3 16.97 10.74 -27.46
C ASP A 3 16.30 9.93 -26.33
N PHE A 4 15.03 9.59 -26.54
CA PHE A 4 14.32 8.69 -25.61
C PHE A 4 15.03 7.32 -25.64
N SER A 5 15.46 6.85 -24.50
CA SER A 5 16.10 5.54 -24.34
C SER A 5 15.48 4.81 -23.16
N ILE A 6 15.20 3.53 -23.37
CA ILE A 6 14.80 2.58 -22.31
C ILE A 6 15.99 1.73 -21.84
N SER A 7 17.21 2.10 -22.26
CA SER A 7 18.42 1.42 -21.80
C SER A 7 18.64 1.70 -20.32
N LEU A 8 18.86 0.65 -19.55
CA LEU A 8 19.17 0.77 -18.13
C LEU A 8 20.58 1.35 -17.94
N ASN A 9 20.72 2.19 -16.94
CA ASN A 9 22.04 2.64 -16.46
C ASN A 9 22.67 1.60 -15.52
N GLU A 10 23.92 1.83 -15.10
CA GLU A 10 24.67 0.89 -14.26
C GLU A 10 23.98 0.61 -12.92
N ASP A 11 23.43 1.63 -12.28
CA ASP A 11 22.72 1.49 -10.99
C ASP A 11 21.44 0.64 -11.16
N GLN A 12 20.69 0.87 -12.23
CA GLN A 12 19.47 0.10 -12.53
C GLN A 12 19.79 -1.37 -12.84
N ILE A 13 20.89 -1.63 -13.56
CA ILE A 13 21.37 -3.00 -13.82
C ILE A 13 21.76 -3.70 -12.50
N GLN A 14 22.41 -2.98 -11.57
CA GLN A 14 22.76 -3.51 -10.26
C GLN A 14 21.50 -3.80 -9.42
N ILE A 15 20.53 -2.90 -9.40
CA ILE A 15 19.24 -3.09 -8.70
C ILE A 15 18.49 -4.28 -9.32
N GLN A 16 18.43 -4.38 -10.63
CA GLN A 16 17.83 -5.52 -11.33
C GLN A 16 18.43 -6.83 -10.85
N LYS A 17 19.74 -6.94 -10.89
CA LYS A 17 20.45 -8.17 -10.47
C LYS A 17 20.21 -8.47 -8.99
N TRP A 18 20.31 -7.47 -8.13
CA TRP A 18 20.11 -7.64 -6.69
C TRP A 18 18.71 -8.18 -6.36
N ILE A 19 17.66 -7.61 -6.99
CA ILE A 19 16.29 -8.06 -6.77
C ILE A 19 16.04 -9.42 -7.42
N HIS A 20 16.63 -9.69 -8.60
CA HIS A 20 16.57 -10.99 -9.24
C HIS A 20 17.16 -12.10 -8.36
N ASP A 21 18.35 -11.88 -7.81
CA ASP A 21 19.02 -12.82 -6.91
C ASP A 21 18.18 -13.09 -5.64
N PHE A 22 17.55 -12.06 -5.05
CA PHE A 22 16.60 -12.21 -3.95
C PHE A 22 15.33 -12.98 -4.40
N GLY A 23 14.82 -12.67 -5.56
CA GLY A 23 13.68 -13.34 -6.18
C GLY A 23 13.95 -14.84 -6.35
N GLU A 24 15.10 -15.20 -6.92
CA GLU A 24 15.46 -16.59 -7.18
C GLU A 24 15.78 -17.39 -5.91
N THR A 25 16.45 -16.77 -4.95
CA THR A 25 16.96 -17.49 -3.76
C THR A 25 16.00 -17.52 -2.58
N VAL A 26 15.13 -16.53 -2.45
CA VAL A 26 14.22 -16.39 -1.31
C VAL A 26 12.74 -16.50 -1.71
N VAL A 27 12.32 -15.75 -2.76
CA VAL A 27 10.89 -15.65 -3.11
C VAL A 27 10.39 -16.90 -3.81
N ARG A 28 11.04 -17.34 -4.89
CA ARG A 28 10.59 -18.51 -5.68
C ARG A 28 10.51 -19.81 -4.89
N PRO A 29 11.49 -20.15 -4.02
CA PRO A 29 11.39 -21.36 -3.20
C PRO A 29 10.21 -21.35 -2.22
N ALA A 30 9.75 -20.17 -1.81
CA ALA A 30 8.64 -20.01 -0.86
C ALA A 30 7.27 -19.84 -1.54
N ALA A 31 7.22 -19.57 -2.84
CA ALA A 31 6.01 -19.14 -3.56
C ALA A 31 4.86 -20.14 -3.43
N GLU A 32 5.09 -21.43 -3.68
CA GLU A 32 4.07 -22.48 -3.63
C GLU A 32 3.46 -22.59 -2.22
N GLU A 33 4.29 -22.62 -1.18
CA GLU A 33 3.83 -22.72 0.21
C GLU A 33 2.91 -21.55 0.58
N TRP A 34 3.34 -20.32 0.30
CA TRP A 34 2.57 -19.14 0.70
C TRP A 34 1.30 -18.94 -0.15
N ASP A 35 1.32 -19.35 -1.42
CA ASP A 35 0.11 -19.37 -2.23
C ASP A 35 -0.91 -20.40 -1.71
N GLU A 36 -0.48 -21.62 -1.35
CA GLU A 36 -1.37 -22.66 -0.79
C GLU A 36 -1.94 -22.24 0.58
N ARG A 37 -1.15 -21.61 1.44
CA ARG A 37 -1.59 -21.13 2.76
C ARG A 37 -2.59 -19.99 2.68
N GLU A 38 -2.61 -19.23 1.59
CA GLU A 38 -3.40 -17.99 1.45
C GLU A 38 -3.15 -17.01 2.61
N GLU A 39 -1.95 -16.93 3.14
CA GLU A 39 -1.56 -16.09 4.26
C GLU A 39 -0.53 -15.05 3.82
N PHE A 40 -0.44 -13.94 4.58
CA PHE A 40 0.57 -12.92 4.34
C PHE A 40 1.97 -13.48 4.69
N PRO A 41 2.97 -13.37 3.79
CA PRO A 41 4.25 -14.03 3.93
C PRO A 41 5.24 -13.24 4.80
N TRP A 42 4.91 -13.05 6.08
CA TRP A 42 5.70 -12.26 7.04
C TRP A 42 7.20 -12.55 7.03
N PRO A 43 7.66 -13.84 7.03
CA PRO A 43 9.10 -14.12 7.01
C PRO A 43 9.79 -13.60 5.76
N ILE A 44 9.13 -13.65 4.60
CA ILE A 44 9.71 -13.19 3.33
C ILE A 44 9.76 -11.67 3.26
N VAL A 45 8.71 -10.98 3.76
CA VAL A 45 8.71 -9.52 3.88
C VAL A 45 9.76 -9.07 4.89
N GLN A 46 10.00 -9.86 5.97
CA GLN A 46 11.08 -9.59 6.92
C GLN A 46 12.47 -9.70 6.25
N GLU A 47 12.70 -10.72 5.42
CA GLU A 47 13.96 -10.82 4.67
C GLU A 47 14.12 -9.65 3.69
N ALA A 48 13.05 -9.23 3.02
CA ALA A 48 13.07 -8.04 2.18
C ALA A 48 13.40 -6.76 2.95
N ALA A 49 12.92 -6.63 4.19
CA ALA A 49 13.25 -5.52 5.07
C ALA A 49 14.72 -5.55 5.53
N ASN A 50 15.22 -6.73 5.89
CA ASN A 50 16.60 -6.93 6.33
C ASN A 50 17.64 -6.52 5.27
N ILE A 51 17.32 -6.71 3.98
CA ILE A 51 18.18 -6.29 2.87
C ILE A 51 17.89 -4.86 2.38
N GLY A 52 16.91 -4.16 2.97
CA GLY A 52 16.53 -2.79 2.60
C GLY A 52 15.55 -2.66 1.43
N LEU A 53 15.07 -3.76 0.84
CA LEU A 53 14.09 -3.75 -0.26
C LEU A 53 12.70 -3.31 0.23
N TYR A 54 12.26 -3.80 1.40
CA TYR A 54 11.05 -3.33 2.05
C TYR A 54 11.40 -2.16 2.99
N SER A 55 11.51 -0.97 2.43
CA SER A 55 11.86 0.23 3.19
C SER A 55 11.34 1.49 2.53
N PHE A 56 11.10 2.52 3.35
CA PHE A 56 10.80 3.86 2.84
C PHE A 56 11.94 4.42 1.99
N ASP A 57 13.19 4.21 2.40
CA ASP A 57 14.36 4.75 1.70
C ASP A 57 14.49 4.19 0.28
N PHE A 58 14.30 2.88 0.09
CA PHE A 58 14.31 2.27 -1.25
C PHE A 58 13.24 2.88 -2.15
N ILE A 59 12.00 2.98 -1.64
CA ILE A 59 10.88 3.53 -2.42
C ILE A 59 11.11 5.01 -2.75
N ALA A 60 11.57 5.80 -1.79
CA ALA A 60 11.87 7.22 -2.00
C ALA A 60 12.97 7.40 -3.04
N GLN A 61 14.05 6.63 -2.94
CA GLN A 61 15.15 6.68 -3.92
C GLN A 61 14.70 6.24 -5.32
N ALA A 62 13.94 5.15 -5.42
CA ALA A 62 13.47 4.63 -6.70
C ALA A 62 12.45 5.56 -7.39
N MET A 63 11.64 6.30 -6.62
CA MET A 63 10.63 7.21 -7.18
C MET A 63 11.14 8.64 -7.39
N LEU A 64 11.97 9.17 -6.48
CA LEU A 64 12.40 10.57 -6.49
C LEU A 64 13.84 10.76 -6.93
N GLY A 65 14.70 9.76 -6.71
CA GLY A 65 16.12 9.79 -7.08
C GLY A 65 16.41 9.41 -8.54
N ASP A 66 15.46 8.76 -9.21
CA ASP A 66 15.61 8.31 -10.59
C ASP A 66 14.89 9.23 -11.59
N SER A 67 15.65 10.07 -12.30
CA SER A 67 15.12 10.95 -13.34
C SER A 67 14.61 10.23 -14.58
N THR A 68 14.94 8.95 -14.77
CA THR A 68 14.48 8.13 -15.91
C THR A 68 13.12 7.49 -15.65
N GLY A 69 12.76 7.29 -14.38
CA GLY A 69 11.54 6.59 -13.93
C GLY A 69 11.57 5.07 -14.16
N LEU A 70 12.72 4.48 -14.50
CA LEU A 70 12.84 3.04 -14.85
C LEU A 70 13.18 2.16 -13.64
N THR A 71 13.73 2.71 -12.56
CA THR A 71 14.16 1.92 -11.38
C THR A 71 13.01 1.15 -10.76
N MET A 72 11.87 1.81 -10.54
CA MET A 72 10.70 1.13 -9.95
C MET A 72 10.10 0.06 -10.88
N PRO A 73 9.85 0.30 -12.18
CA PRO A 73 9.42 -0.74 -13.11
C PRO A 73 10.35 -1.96 -13.14
N VAL A 74 11.67 -1.75 -13.17
CA VAL A 74 12.67 -2.83 -13.17
C VAL A 74 12.60 -3.64 -11.87
N ALA A 75 12.51 -2.97 -10.72
CA ALA A 75 12.38 -3.61 -9.42
C ALA A 75 11.11 -4.47 -9.33
N LEU A 76 9.99 -3.93 -9.81
CA LEU A 76 8.70 -4.64 -9.84
C LEU A 76 8.76 -5.85 -10.79
N GLU A 77 9.31 -5.68 -12.00
CA GLU A 77 9.42 -6.75 -13.00
C GLU A 77 10.17 -7.96 -12.43
N GLU A 78 11.33 -7.76 -11.81
CA GLU A 78 12.16 -8.84 -11.25
C GLU A 78 11.48 -9.52 -10.06
N LEU A 79 10.84 -8.76 -9.18
CA LEU A 79 10.18 -9.33 -8.02
C LEU A 79 8.91 -10.11 -8.42
N PHE A 80 8.10 -9.57 -9.34
CA PHE A 80 6.89 -10.25 -9.83
C PHE A 80 7.21 -11.40 -10.78
N TRP A 81 8.38 -11.42 -11.43
CA TRP A 81 8.90 -12.59 -12.12
C TRP A 81 9.13 -13.76 -11.16
N ALA A 82 9.59 -13.47 -9.95
CA ALA A 82 9.78 -14.49 -8.92
C ALA A 82 8.45 -15.06 -8.42
N ASP A 83 7.57 -14.21 -7.91
CA ASP A 83 6.17 -14.53 -7.55
C ASP A 83 5.34 -13.26 -7.38
N ALA A 84 4.18 -13.20 -8.04
CA ALA A 84 3.33 -12.01 -8.02
C ALA A 84 2.62 -11.81 -6.67
N GLY A 85 2.30 -12.87 -5.93
CA GLY A 85 1.65 -12.79 -4.61
C GLY A 85 2.57 -12.22 -3.54
N ILE A 86 3.78 -12.77 -3.45
CA ILE A 86 4.83 -12.28 -2.54
C ILE A 86 5.31 -10.90 -2.99
N GLY A 87 5.49 -10.68 -4.30
CA GLY A 87 5.83 -9.38 -4.86
C GLY A 87 4.85 -8.29 -4.42
N LEU A 88 3.54 -8.57 -4.50
CA LEU A 88 2.52 -7.63 -4.04
C LEU A 88 2.50 -7.49 -2.51
N ALA A 89 2.84 -8.53 -1.74
CA ALA A 89 2.98 -8.41 -0.30
C ALA A 89 4.12 -7.43 0.08
N ILE A 90 5.24 -7.46 -0.66
CA ILE A 90 6.39 -6.57 -0.45
C ILE A 90 6.05 -5.13 -0.90
N PHE A 91 5.44 -4.94 -2.08
CA PHE A 91 5.17 -3.60 -2.61
C PHE A 91 3.82 -3.01 -2.25
N GLY A 92 2.89 -3.78 -1.66
CA GLY A 92 1.51 -3.35 -1.38
C GLY A 92 1.41 -2.08 -0.52
N SER A 93 2.31 -1.89 0.43
CA SER A 93 2.37 -0.69 1.29
C SER A 93 2.67 0.60 0.52
N SER A 94 3.29 0.51 -0.68
CA SER A 94 3.59 1.66 -1.52
C SER A 94 2.34 2.42 -1.98
N LEU A 95 1.19 1.75 -2.07
CA LEU A 95 -0.07 2.39 -2.43
C LEU A 95 -0.53 3.39 -1.36
N ALA A 96 -0.43 3.00 -0.07
CA ALA A 96 -0.73 3.91 1.04
C ALA A 96 0.28 5.07 1.10
N ALA A 97 1.56 4.76 0.99
CA ALA A 97 2.63 5.76 0.94
C ALA A 97 2.41 6.78 -0.19
N ALA A 98 2.07 6.32 -1.41
CA ALA A 98 1.76 7.19 -2.53
C ALA A 98 0.50 8.04 -2.31
N GLY A 99 -0.54 7.47 -1.66
CA GLY A 99 -1.76 8.19 -1.30
C GLY A 99 -1.48 9.36 -0.34
N ILE A 100 -0.59 9.16 0.63
CA ILE A 100 -0.15 10.22 1.56
C ILE A 100 0.76 11.21 0.83
N ALA A 101 1.78 10.74 0.12
CA ALA A 101 2.77 11.62 -0.55
C ALA A 101 2.15 12.51 -1.63
N GLY A 102 1.10 12.02 -2.31
CA GLY A 102 0.43 12.78 -3.38
C GLY A 102 -0.51 13.90 -2.90
N ASN A 103 -0.97 13.85 -1.65
CA ASN A 103 -2.00 14.77 -1.16
C ASN A 103 -1.74 15.34 0.24
N GLY A 104 -0.78 14.79 0.99
CA GLY A 104 -0.44 15.23 2.34
C GLY A 104 0.46 16.47 2.35
N THR A 105 0.47 17.18 3.48
CA THR A 105 1.47 18.22 3.73
C THR A 105 2.85 17.59 3.94
N PRO A 106 3.95 18.35 3.82
CA PRO A 106 5.30 17.83 4.09
C PRO A 106 5.42 17.18 5.48
N GLU A 107 4.77 17.76 6.49
CA GLU A 107 4.75 17.24 7.87
C GLU A 107 4.03 15.89 7.93
N GLN A 108 2.86 15.76 7.29
CA GLN A 108 2.12 14.50 7.22
C GLN A 108 2.90 13.41 6.47
N VAL A 109 3.58 13.78 5.39
CA VAL A 109 4.42 12.84 4.63
C VAL A 109 5.56 12.31 5.50
N LEU A 110 6.28 13.20 6.20
CA LEU A 110 7.39 12.83 7.09
C LEU A 110 6.92 11.99 8.29
N GLU A 111 5.73 12.23 8.79
CA GLU A 111 5.16 11.50 9.92
C GLU A 111 4.65 10.12 9.52
N TRP A 112 3.85 10.02 8.45
CA TRP A 112 3.05 8.83 8.18
C TRP A 112 3.65 7.87 7.14
N VAL A 113 4.39 8.37 6.15
CA VAL A 113 4.91 7.50 5.10
C VAL A 113 5.92 6.47 5.63
N PRO A 114 6.87 6.81 6.52
CA PRO A 114 7.76 5.81 7.12
C PRO A 114 7.01 4.72 7.88
N GLN A 115 5.87 5.04 8.52
CA GLN A 115 5.05 4.10 9.27
C GLN A 115 4.31 3.08 8.36
N CYS A 116 4.25 3.31 7.04
CA CYS A 116 3.75 2.31 6.10
C CYS A 116 4.73 1.15 5.88
N TYR A 117 5.97 1.25 6.36
CA TYR A 117 7.02 0.23 6.20
C TYR A 117 7.59 -0.22 7.56
N GLY A 118 7.69 0.70 8.51
CA GLY A 118 8.35 0.46 9.80
C GLY A 118 9.88 0.39 9.66
N THR A 119 10.48 -0.49 10.42
CA THR A 119 11.93 -0.76 10.42
C THR A 119 12.20 -2.27 10.27
N PRO A 120 13.45 -2.69 9.98
CA PRO A 120 13.79 -4.13 9.97
C PRO A 120 13.49 -4.84 11.30
N GLU A 121 13.55 -4.15 12.44
CA GLU A 121 13.22 -4.70 13.76
C GLU A 121 11.72 -4.79 14.00
N LYS A 122 10.94 -3.97 13.30
CA LYS A 122 9.48 -3.93 13.41
C LYS A 122 8.86 -3.52 12.09
N ILE A 123 8.55 -4.51 11.26
CA ILE A 123 7.83 -4.29 10.00
C ILE A 123 6.43 -3.73 10.32
N GLN A 124 6.02 -2.73 9.56
CA GLN A 124 4.67 -2.17 9.54
C GLN A 124 4.12 -2.23 8.13
N LEU A 125 2.81 -2.21 7.99
CA LEU A 125 2.12 -2.26 6.71
C LEU A 125 1.25 -1.03 6.49
N GLY A 126 1.15 -0.61 5.24
CA GLY A 126 0.19 0.38 4.77
C GLY A 126 -0.92 -0.24 3.91
N ALA A 127 -2.14 0.28 4.01
CA ALA A 127 -3.28 -0.09 3.19
C ALA A 127 -3.92 1.16 2.57
N PHE A 128 -4.20 1.13 1.26
CA PHE A 128 -4.90 2.20 0.56
C PHE A 128 -6.35 1.80 0.28
N CYS A 129 -7.29 2.45 0.96
CA CYS A 129 -8.68 2.06 1.06
C CYS A 129 -9.58 3.01 0.24
N VAL A 130 -9.71 2.74 -1.06
CA VAL A 130 -10.57 3.51 -1.98
C VAL A 130 -11.81 2.73 -2.34
N SER A 131 -11.64 1.56 -2.96
CA SER A 131 -12.74 0.77 -3.53
C SER A 131 -13.78 0.36 -2.50
N GLU A 132 -15.03 0.28 -2.94
CA GLU A 132 -16.18 -0.18 -2.17
C GLU A 132 -16.92 -1.26 -2.95
N PRO A 133 -17.82 -2.05 -2.33
CA PRO A 133 -18.57 -3.08 -3.05
C PRO A 133 -19.30 -2.57 -4.30
N ASP A 134 -19.78 -1.34 -4.28
CA ASP A 134 -20.52 -0.70 -5.38
C ASP A 134 -19.72 0.36 -6.16
N ALA A 135 -18.46 0.61 -5.79
CA ALA A 135 -17.63 1.66 -6.39
C ALA A 135 -16.17 1.19 -6.57
N GLY A 136 -15.85 0.71 -7.76
CA GLY A 136 -14.50 0.29 -8.17
C GLY A 136 -13.92 1.27 -9.19
N SER A 137 -14.19 1.06 -10.47
CA SER A 137 -13.74 1.97 -11.54
C SER A 137 -14.39 3.36 -11.44
N ASP A 138 -15.63 3.44 -10.94
CA ASP A 138 -16.29 4.71 -10.64
C ASP A 138 -16.10 5.09 -9.17
N VAL A 139 -14.89 5.52 -8.81
CA VAL A 139 -14.56 6.02 -7.47
C VAL A 139 -15.24 7.37 -7.16
N SER A 140 -15.93 8.01 -8.12
CA SER A 140 -16.73 9.20 -7.85
C SER A 140 -18.01 8.91 -7.08
N SER A 141 -18.41 7.63 -7.02
CA SER A 141 -19.66 7.16 -6.39
C SER A 141 -19.42 6.52 -5.00
N LEU A 142 -18.33 6.86 -4.32
CA LEU A 142 -18.06 6.37 -2.96
C LEU A 142 -19.16 6.74 -1.97
N ARG A 143 -19.56 5.76 -1.15
CA ARG A 143 -20.57 5.89 -0.10
C ARG A 143 -20.00 6.04 1.29
N THR A 144 -18.73 5.66 1.52
CA THR A 144 -18.05 5.94 2.80
C THR A 144 -18.09 7.41 3.07
N ARG A 145 -18.56 7.80 4.26
CA ARG A 145 -18.75 9.17 4.69
C ARG A 145 -17.75 9.58 5.74
N ALA A 146 -17.31 10.83 5.66
CA ALA A 146 -16.62 11.52 6.72
C ALA A 146 -17.42 12.78 7.08
N VAL A 147 -17.76 12.93 8.36
CA VAL A 147 -18.53 14.06 8.90
C VAL A 147 -17.69 14.77 9.94
N TYR A 148 -17.52 16.09 9.77
CA TYR A 148 -16.75 16.92 10.69
C TYR A 148 -17.64 17.45 11.82
N ASP A 149 -17.16 17.32 13.06
CA ASP A 149 -17.76 17.91 14.26
C ASP A 149 -16.92 19.12 14.69
N GLU A 150 -17.36 20.33 14.34
CA GLU A 150 -16.66 21.58 14.68
C GLU A 150 -16.46 21.78 16.18
N ALA A 151 -17.37 21.27 17.02
CA ALA A 151 -17.28 21.47 18.46
C ALA A 151 -16.17 20.63 19.10
N LYS A 152 -15.79 19.53 18.43
CA LYS A 152 -14.77 18.60 18.90
C LYS A 152 -13.48 18.65 18.08
N ASP A 153 -13.50 19.36 16.95
CA ASP A 153 -12.40 19.34 15.97
C ASP A 153 -12.03 17.91 15.55
N GLU A 154 -13.06 17.12 15.18
CA GLU A 154 -12.96 15.68 14.96
C GLU A 154 -13.77 15.25 13.73
N TRP A 155 -13.22 14.36 12.93
CA TRP A 155 -13.95 13.67 11.87
C TRP A 155 -14.47 12.32 12.35
N THR A 156 -15.69 11.97 11.93
CA THR A 156 -16.26 10.63 12.13
C THR A 156 -16.44 9.95 10.78
N LEU A 157 -15.81 8.80 10.58
CA LEU A 157 -15.85 8.01 9.34
C LEU A 157 -16.73 6.79 9.51
N ASN A 158 -17.62 6.55 8.53
CA ASN A 158 -18.49 5.38 8.44
C ASN A 158 -18.54 4.82 7.03
N GLY A 159 -18.43 3.49 6.88
CA GLY A 159 -18.54 2.81 5.61
C GLY A 159 -17.79 1.48 5.56
N THR A 160 -17.76 0.88 4.35
CA THR A 160 -17.05 -0.38 4.11
C THR A 160 -16.25 -0.27 2.84
N LYS A 161 -14.96 -0.59 2.93
CA LYS A 161 -14.03 -0.69 1.81
C LYS A 161 -13.85 -2.14 1.39
N ALA A 162 -13.69 -2.40 0.10
CA ALA A 162 -13.60 -3.72 -0.46
C ALA A 162 -12.33 -3.92 -1.29
N TRP A 163 -11.84 -5.15 -1.33
CA TRP A 163 -10.65 -5.58 -2.09
C TRP A 163 -9.36 -4.84 -1.69
N ILE A 164 -9.24 -4.53 -0.41
CA ILE A 164 -8.11 -3.74 0.10
C ILE A 164 -6.90 -4.64 0.35
N THR A 165 -5.81 -4.37 -0.36
CA THR A 165 -4.49 -4.95 -0.08
C THR A 165 -4.05 -4.54 1.32
N ASN A 166 -3.62 -5.50 2.13
CA ASN A 166 -3.27 -5.33 3.54
C ASN A 166 -4.43 -4.84 4.43
N GLY A 167 -5.67 -4.82 3.93
CA GLY A 167 -6.82 -4.33 4.68
C GLY A 167 -7.00 -5.06 6.01
N GLY A 168 -7.19 -4.31 7.09
CA GLY A 168 -7.40 -4.84 8.44
C GLY A 168 -6.17 -5.42 9.13
N ILE A 169 -5.08 -5.72 8.41
CA ILE A 169 -3.80 -6.14 9.00
C ILE A 169 -2.74 -5.04 8.98
N ALA A 170 -2.98 -3.96 8.22
CA ALA A 170 -2.05 -2.83 8.13
C ALA A 170 -2.06 -1.99 9.42
N ASP A 171 -0.90 -1.38 9.71
CA ASP A 171 -0.75 -0.39 10.77
C ASP A 171 -1.36 0.95 10.35
N ILE A 172 -1.16 1.35 9.09
CA ILE A 172 -1.66 2.59 8.53
C ILE A 172 -2.70 2.31 7.46
N HIS A 173 -3.91 2.87 7.61
CA HIS A 173 -4.95 2.84 6.59
C HIS A 173 -5.19 4.23 6.03
N VAL A 174 -4.99 4.40 4.72
CA VAL A 174 -5.33 5.64 4.00
C VAL A 174 -6.71 5.45 3.39
N VAL A 175 -7.71 6.10 3.95
CA VAL A 175 -9.12 5.93 3.58
C VAL A 175 -9.60 7.12 2.79
N VAL A 176 -10.12 6.90 1.57
CA VAL A 176 -10.82 7.94 0.82
C VAL A 176 -12.30 7.91 1.18
N ALA A 177 -12.82 9.04 1.66
CA ALA A 177 -14.22 9.16 2.05
C ALA A 177 -14.86 10.43 1.45
N THR A 178 -16.19 10.42 1.32
CA THR A 178 -16.98 11.54 0.84
C THR A 178 -17.27 12.50 2.00
N VAL A 179 -16.81 13.73 1.87
CA VAL A 179 -17.06 14.84 2.80
C VAL A 179 -18.23 15.72 2.32
N ASP A 180 -18.39 15.87 1.00
CA ASP A 180 -19.51 16.59 0.38
C ASP A 180 -20.06 15.78 -0.81
N PRO A 181 -21.25 15.17 -0.68
CA PRO A 181 -21.83 14.36 -1.74
C PRO A 181 -22.27 15.14 -2.98
N GLU A 182 -22.57 16.43 -2.83
CA GLU A 182 -23.03 17.26 -3.95
C GLU A 182 -21.90 17.51 -4.97
N LEU A 183 -20.65 17.48 -4.50
CA LEU A 183 -19.48 17.67 -5.32
C LEU A 183 -18.96 16.37 -5.97
N LYS A 184 -19.58 15.21 -5.68
CA LYS A 184 -19.15 13.88 -6.17
C LYS A 184 -17.66 13.63 -5.92
N GLY A 185 -16.88 13.22 -6.95
CA GLY A 185 -15.46 12.96 -6.81
C GLY A 185 -14.63 14.15 -6.30
N ARG A 186 -15.11 15.39 -6.48
CA ARG A 186 -14.45 16.60 -5.92
C ARG A 186 -14.78 16.83 -4.45
N GLY A 187 -15.78 16.15 -3.92
CA GLY A 187 -16.19 16.19 -2.52
C GLY A 187 -15.61 15.04 -1.72
N GLN A 188 -14.46 14.50 -2.11
CA GLN A 188 -13.78 13.42 -1.41
C GLN A 188 -12.48 13.93 -0.78
N ALA A 189 -12.09 13.32 0.33
CA ALA A 189 -10.84 13.56 1.01
C ALA A 189 -10.19 12.25 1.44
N SER A 190 -8.88 12.26 1.61
CA SER A 190 -8.10 11.15 2.15
C SER A 190 -7.84 11.35 3.63
N PHE A 191 -8.02 10.32 4.41
CA PHE A 191 -7.83 10.30 5.85
C PHE A 191 -6.80 9.24 6.22
N VAL A 192 -5.81 9.60 7.02
CA VAL A 192 -4.83 8.65 7.55
C VAL A 192 -5.31 8.15 8.90
N ILE A 193 -5.51 6.85 9.00
CA ILE A 193 -5.96 6.19 10.23
C ILE A 193 -4.79 5.36 10.77
N GLY A 194 -4.35 5.71 11.97
CA GLY A 194 -3.24 5.05 12.66
C GLY A 194 -3.63 3.67 13.24
N PRO A 195 -2.65 2.96 13.81
CA PRO A 195 -2.87 1.63 14.34
C PRO A 195 -3.81 1.64 15.56
N ASN A 196 -4.59 0.56 15.71
CA ASN A 196 -5.51 0.36 16.84
C ASN A 196 -6.58 1.45 17.01
N THR A 197 -6.90 2.20 15.96
CA THR A 197 -7.98 3.19 16.03
C THR A 197 -9.32 2.49 16.24
N PRO A 198 -10.09 2.86 17.31
CA PRO A 198 -11.40 2.27 17.58
C PRO A 198 -12.35 2.45 16.39
N GLY A 199 -13.16 1.43 16.11
CA GLY A 199 -14.15 1.44 15.03
C GLY A 199 -13.60 0.95 13.68
N LEU A 200 -12.26 0.86 13.49
CA LEU A 200 -11.68 0.22 12.31
C LEU A 200 -11.51 -1.28 12.57
N SER A 201 -12.05 -2.10 11.67
CA SER A 201 -11.92 -3.54 11.74
C SER A 201 -11.80 -4.20 10.37
N MET A 202 -11.26 -5.42 10.35
CA MET A 202 -11.24 -6.25 9.16
C MET A 202 -12.61 -6.92 8.97
N GLY A 203 -13.19 -6.79 7.77
CA GLY A 203 -14.35 -7.56 7.36
C GLY A 203 -13.97 -8.90 6.73
N GLN A 204 -14.61 -9.24 5.61
CA GLN A 204 -14.34 -10.49 4.92
C GLN A 204 -12.95 -10.50 4.28
N LYS A 205 -12.15 -11.55 4.60
CA LYS A 205 -10.95 -11.88 3.82
C LYS A 205 -11.36 -12.59 2.55
N TYR A 206 -10.85 -12.14 1.40
CA TYR A 206 -11.21 -12.73 0.09
C TYR A 206 -10.38 -13.97 -0.23
N LYS A 207 -11.04 -15.01 -0.74
CA LYS A 207 -10.40 -16.14 -1.43
C LYS A 207 -10.16 -15.77 -2.88
N LYS A 208 -8.92 -15.87 -3.33
CA LYS A 208 -8.54 -15.44 -4.68
C LYS A 208 -8.08 -16.61 -5.53
N HIS A 209 -8.18 -16.48 -6.87
CA HIS A 209 -7.72 -17.48 -7.83
C HIS A 209 -6.20 -17.41 -8.07
N GLY A 210 -5.55 -16.30 -7.73
CA GLY A 210 -4.11 -16.07 -7.82
C GLY A 210 -3.70 -14.94 -6.91
N ILE A 211 -2.39 -14.67 -6.82
CA ILE A 211 -1.81 -13.66 -5.91
C ILE A 211 -2.26 -13.93 -4.47
N ARG A 212 -2.32 -15.22 -4.08
CA ARG A 212 -2.98 -15.65 -2.85
C ARG A 212 -2.16 -15.35 -1.60
N ALA A 213 -0.83 -15.23 -1.73
CA ALA A 213 0.06 -14.79 -0.67
C ALA A 213 -0.13 -13.31 -0.29
N SER A 214 -0.68 -12.48 -1.18
CA SER A 214 -1.04 -11.10 -0.85
C SER A 214 -2.35 -11.06 -0.09
N HIS A 215 -2.36 -10.46 1.11
CA HIS A 215 -3.59 -10.30 1.91
C HIS A 215 -4.54 -9.29 1.25
N THR A 216 -5.82 -9.68 1.13
CA THR A 216 -6.86 -8.83 0.55
C THR A 216 -8.15 -9.01 1.33
N SER A 217 -8.72 -7.93 1.88
CA SER A 217 -9.95 -8.00 2.67
C SER A 217 -10.83 -6.76 2.53
N GLU A 218 -11.98 -6.82 3.16
CA GLU A 218 -12.78 -5.64 3.48
C GLU A 218 -12.17 -4.89 4.67
N VAL A 219 -12.40 -3.58 4.71
CA VAL A 219 -12.13 -2.72 5.87
C VAL A 219 -13.44 -2.04 6.25
N VAL A 220 -13.88 -2.28 7.48
CA VAL A 220 -15.12 -1.72 8.02
C VAL A 220 -14.78 -0.55 8.93
N LEU A 221 -15.49 0.55 8.73
CA LEU A 221 -15.39 1.79 9.50
C LEU A 221 -16.74 2.00 10.21
N ASP A 222 -16.74 1.92 11.53
CA ASP A 222 -17.92 2.08 12.40
C ASP A 222 -17.60 3.14 13.44
N ASP A 223 -18.07 4.38 13.20
CA ASP A 223 -17.80 5.56 13.99
C ASP A 223 -16.29 5.78 14.28
N VAL A 224 -15.45 5.56 13.27
CA VAL A 224 -14.01 5.82 13.37
C VAL A 224 -13.78 7.31 13.53
N LYS A 225 -13.12 7.70 14.63
CA LYS A 225 -12.86 9.09 14.99
C LYS A 225 -11.40 9.43 14.82
N ILE A 226 -11.16 10.54 14.15
CA ILE A 226 -9.82 11.09 13.90
C ILE A 226 -9.86 12.61 13.99
N PRO A 227 -8.76 13.27 14.44
CA PRO A 227 -8.65 14.71 14.47
C PRO A 227 -8.64 15.34 13.07
#